data_c39ef371c5d0bd452833b24f758831ab
#
_entry.id   c39ef371c5d0bd452833b24f758831ab
#
_cell.length_a   1.000
_cell.length_b   1.000
_cell.length_c   1.000
_cell.angle_alpha   90.00
_cell.angle_beta   90.00
_cell.angle_gamma   90.00
#
_symmetry.space_group_name_H-M   'P 1'
#
loop_
_entity.id
_entity.type
_entity.pdbx_description
1 polymer ?
#
loop_
_entity_poly.entity_id
_entity_poly.type
_entity_poly.pdbx_seq_one_letter_code
_entity_poly.pdbx_strand_id
1 'polypeptide(L)'
;MNLNWKAKLHNRSGVAWLIGLAVLAVLILLVIVLIPTIRHYRYEARAAACMASLDTARRQLANESMLIGEVNKEAEARDYVASVMPGWSDLCPGGGTTYIVPVDNDPPYLTVICGMHGTDKKQCTRLNADYVLRQLRENLKTARDNGTEYPETLTYFLNGKTREAILVHSSPGVRRGTASTLDMKGSVAFYTVRGAGESDDLARYGTNLKDGEISHFWFADEDYCAIWHTSGGWSGDSWSR
;
A
#
# COMPACT_ATOMS: atom_id res chain seq x y z
N MET A 1 -65.64 24.05 -35.07
CA MET A 1 -64.97 24.37 -33.77
C MET A 1 -64.24 23.16 -33.23
N ASN A 2 -63.10 22.79 -33.85
CA ASN A 2 -62.38 21.58 -33.50
C ASN A 2 -60.91 21.66 -33.95
N LEU A 3 -60.13 22.63 -33.43
CA LEU A 3 -58.72 22.77 -33.83
C LEU A 3 -57.72 23.03 -32.71
N ASN A 4 -58.08 22.81 -31.41
CA ASN A 4 -57.16 23.18 -30.33
C ASN A 4 -56.73 22.04 -29.37
N TRP A 5 -57.10 20.80 -29.64
CA TRP A 5 -56.77 19.70 -28.76
C TRP A 5 -55.39 19.07 -29.03
N LYS A 6 -54.99 18.96 -30.30
CA LYS A 6 -53.70 18.36 -30.66
C LYS A 6 -52.51 19.22 -30.25
N ALA A 7 -52.60 20.54 -30.31
CA ALA A 7 -51.52 21.44 -29.92
C ALA A 7 -51.28 21.43 -28.39
N LYS A 8 -52.32 21.23 -27.56
CA LYS A 8 -52.21 21.17 -26.11
C LYS A 8 -51.61 19.86 -25.60
N LEU A 9 -51.79 18.77 -26.32
CA LEU A 9 -51.15 17.47 -25.98
C LEU A 9 -49.66 17.43 -26.35
N HIS A 10 -49.28 18.10 -27.44
CA HIS A 10 -47.85 18.14 -27.84
C HIS A 10 -47.01 18.99 -26.90
N ASN A 11 -47.58 20.05 -26.30
CA ASN A 11 -46.84 20.87 -25.33
C ASN A 11 -46.71 20.18 -23.96
N ARG A 12 -47.63 19.30 -23.57
CA ARG A 12 -47.53 18.52 -22.33
C ARG A 12 -46.46 17.42 -22.40
N SER A 13 -46.24 16.80 -23.54
CA SER A 13 -45.19 15.81 -23.73
C SER A 13 -43.77 16.45 -23.69
N GLY A 14 -43.62 17.66 -24.24
CA GLY A 14 -42.37 18.40 -24.16
C GLY A 14 -42.00 18.82 -22.74
N VAL A 15 -42.97 19.28 -21.95
CA VAL A 15 -42.73 19.65 -20.55
C VAL A 15 -42.41 18.43 -19.71
N ALA A 16 -43.09 17.31 -19.90
CA ALA A 16 -42.79 16.07 -19.17
C ALA A 16 -41.37 15.56 -19.45
N TRP A 17 -40.91 15.69 -20.70
CA TRP A 17 -39.54 15.31 -21.08
C TRP A 17 -38.47 16.20 -20.44
N LEU A 18 -38.73 17.53 -20.37
CA LEU A 18 -37.84 18.49 -19.70
C LEU A 18 -37.75 18.22 -18.18
N ILE A 19 -38.87 17.90 -17.55
CA ILE A 19 -38.89 17.51 -16.12
C ILE A 19 -38.11 16.24 -15.92
N GLY A 20 -38.25 15.23 -16.79
CA GLY A 20 -37.47 13.99 -16.76
C GLY A 20 -35.97 14.23 -16.85
N LEU A 21 -35.53 15.11 -17.76
CA LEU A 21 -34.14 15.50 -17.89
C LEU A 21 -33.61 16.23 -16.65
N ALA A 22 -34.42 17.14 -16.09
CA ALA A 22 -34.04 17.86 -14.85
C ALA A 22 -33.86 16.89 -13.68
N VAL A 23 -34.77 15.94 -13.50
CA VAL A 23 -34.68 14.91 -12.46
C VAL A 23 -33.43 14.03 -12.67
N LEU A 24 -33.20 13.62 -13.90
CA LEU A 24 -32.00 12.81 -14.25
C LEU A 24 -30.71 13.58 -13.94
N ALA A 25 -30.64 14.87 -14.29
CA ALA A 25 -29.48 15.71 -13.99
C ALA A 25 -29.24 15.83 -12.48
N VAL A 26 -30.29 15.99 -11.68
CA VAL A 26 -30.19 16.02 -10.21
C VAL A 26 -29.69 14.68 -9.65
N LEU A 27 -30.23 13.56 -10.17
CA LEU A 27 -29.76 12.23 -9.75
C LEU A 27 -28.29 12.00 -10.06
N ILE A 28 -27.83 12.42 -11.24
CA ILE A 28 -26.40 12.32 -11.61
C ILE A 28 -25.54 13.16 -10.67
N LEU A 29 -25.94 14.39 -10.36
CA LEU A 29 -25.22 15.25 -9.41
C LEU A 29 -25.16 14.62 -8.01
N LEU A 30 -26.28 14.05 -7.53
CA LEU A 30 -26.29 13.33 -6.25
C LEU A 30 -25.32 12.15 -6.24
N VAL A 31 -25.28 11.36 -7.31
CA VAL A 31 -24.36 10.23 -7.41
C VAL A 31 -22.90 10.69 -7.40
N ILE A 32 -22.56 11.75 -8.13
CA ILE A 32 -21.21 12.33 -8.18
C ILE A 32 -20.75 12.80 -6.79
N VAL A 33 -21.64 13.37 -5.99
CA VAL A 33 -21.31 13.84 -4.63
C VAL A 33 -21.29 12.70 -3.62
N LEU A 34 -22.26 11.78 -3.68
CA LEU A 34 -22.41 10.71 -2.69
C LEU A 34 -21.30 9.66 -2.77
N ILE A 35 -20.84 9.32 -3.98
CA ILE A 35 -19.83 8.25 -4.13
C ILE A 35 -18.51 8.60 -3.40
N PRO A 36 -17.87 9.77 -3.62
CA PRO A 36 -16.65 10.10 -2.91
C PRO A 36 -16.87 10.22 -1.40
N THR A 37 -18.01 10.79 -0.99
CA THR A 37 -18.35 10.93 0.43
C THR A 37 -18.46 9.57 1.12
N ILE A 38 -19.16 8.61 0.52
CA ILE A 38 -19.30 7.25 1.08
C ILE A 38 -17.94 6.53 1.13
N ARG A 39 -17.08 6.71 0.11
CA ARG A 39 -15.74 6.13 0.11
C ARG A 39 -14.89 6.68 1.25
N HIS A 40 -14.93 7.98 1.47
CA HIS A 40 -14.23 8.64 2.56
C HIS A 40 -14.69 8.13 3.94
N TYR A 41 -15.98 8.11 4.20
CA TYR A 41 -16.53 7.58 5.45
C TYR A 41 -16.20 6.10 5.69
N ARG A 42 -16.20 5.29 4.63
CA ARG A 42 -15.80 3.87 4.75
C ARG A 42 -14.33 3.73 5.09
N TYR A 43 -13.48 4.57 4.54
CA TYR A 43 -12.06 4.57 4.88
C TYR A 43 -11.84 4.96 6.34
N GLU A 44 -12.43 6.05 6.80
CA GLU A 44 -12.35 6.51 8.19
C GLU A 44 -12.89 5.47 9.18
N ALA A 45 -14.04 4.87 8.87
CA ALA A 45 -14.62 3.82 9.71
C ALA A 45 -13.70 2.60 9.82
N ARG A 46 -13.05 2.19 8.73
CA ARG A 46 -12.07 1.09 8.73
C ARG A 46 -10.81 1.47 9.49
N ALA A 47 -10.34 2.70 9.36
CA ALA A 47 -9.19 3.21 10.10
C ALA A 47 -9.48 3.21 11.61
N ALA A 48 -10.63 3.72 12.02
CA ALA A 48 -11.05 3.70 13.43
C ALA A 48 -11.19 2.28 13.99
N ALA A 49 -11.81 1.37 13.24
CA ALA A 49 -11.92 -0.04 13.63
C ALA A 49 -10.54 -0.71 13.72
N CYS A 50 -9.62 -0.41 12.79
CA CYS A 50 -8.24 -0.89 12.84
C CYS A 50 -7.54 -0.40 14.09
N MET A 51 -7.62 0.90 14.42
CA MET A 51 -6.99 1.45 15.61
C MET A 51 -7.53 0.81 16.90
N ALA A 52 -8.84 0.58 16.99
CA ALA A 52 -9.44 -0.10 18.14
C ALA A 52 -8.93 -1.55 18.28
N SER A 53 -8.82 -2.29 17.17
CA SER A 53 -8.26 -3.65 17.17
C SER A 53 -6.78 -3.65 17.58
N LEU A 54 -5.99 -2.70 17.07
CA LEU A 54 -4.59 -2.54 17.43
C LEU A 54 -4.40 -2.17 18.90
N ASP A 55 -5.24 -1.31 19.46
CA ASP A 55 -5.15 -0.94 20.88
C ASP A 55 -5.46 -2.12 21.80
N THR A 56 -6.42 -2.97 21.41
CA THR A 56 -6.69 -4.22 22.13
C THR A 56 -5.49 -5.16 22.08
N ALA A 57 -4.91 -5.35 20.90
CA ALA A 57 -3.73 -6.17 20.69
C ALA A 57 -2.51 -5.65 21.45
N ARG A 58 -2.28 -4.34 21.46
CA ARG A 58 -1.19 -3.69 22.21
C ARG A 58 -1.30 -3.91 23.72
N ARG A 59 -2.51 -3.79 24.27
CA ARG A 59 -2.76 -4.06 25.70
C ARG A 59 -2.49 -5.51 26.04
N GLN A 60 -2.92 -6.45 25.21
CA GLN A 60 -2.64 -7.86 25.38
C GLN A 60 -1.13 -8.13 25.36
N LEU A 61 -0.42 -7.64 24.34
CA LEU A 61 1.03 -7.79 24.22
C LEU A 61 1.79 -7.13 25.37
N ALA A 62 1.38 -5.95 25.83
CA ALA A 62 2.01 -5.28 26.96
C ALA A 62 1.90 -6.12 28.25
N ASN A 63 0.75 -6.74 28.49
CA ASN A 63 0.56 -7.61 29.63
C ASN A 63 1.43 -8.87 29.54
N GLU A 64 1.53 -9.47 28.36
CA GLU A 64 2.31 -10.68 28.12
C GLU A 64 3.82 -10.39 28.09
N SER A 65 4.26 -9.27 27.52
CA SER A 65 5.68 -8.92 27.43
C SER A 65 6.31 -8.62 28.79
N MET A 66 5.51 -8.19 29.77
CA MET A 66 5.98 -8.07 31.17
C MET A 66 6.37 -9.42 31.79
N LEU A 67 5.89 -10.53 31.23
CA LEU A 67 6.16 -11.89 31.72
C LEU A 67 7.42 -12.52 31.10
N ILE A 68 7.95 -11.99 29.99
CA ILE A 68 8.90 -12.72 29.13
C ILE A 68 10.26 -12.04 28.99
N GLY A 69 10.64 -11.08 29.68
CA GLY A 69 12.00 -10.51 29.62
C GLY A 69 12.65 -10.59 28.22
N GLU A 70 13.14 -9.50 27.70
CA GLU A 70 14.00 -9.35 26.50
C GLU A 70 13.74 -10.25 25.28
N VAL A 71 12.66 -9.98 24.54
CA VAL A 71 12.55 -10.46 23.15
C VAL A 71 13.36 -9.52 22.26
N ASN A 72 14.61 -9.84 22.01
CA ASN A 72 15.56 -8.94 21.35
C ASN A 72 15.61 -9.05 19.82
N LYS A 73 14.83 -9.96 19.20
CA LYS A 73 14.87 -10.17 17.75
C LYS A 73 13.47 -10.16 17.17
N GLU A 74 13.29 -9.50 16.03
CA GLU A 74 12.02 -9.41 15.31
C GLU A 74 11.42 -10.80 14.98
N ALA A 75 12.24 -11.78 14.65
CA ALA A 75 11.80 -13.14 14.38
C ALA A 75 11.22 -13.81 15.63
N GLU A 76 11.91 -13.73 16.75
CA GLU A 76 11.49 -14.28 18.04
C GLU A 76 10.21 -13.58 18.53
N ALA A 77 10.14 -12.26 18.34
CA ALA A 77 8.95 -11.48 18.64
C ALA A 77 7.74 -11.92 17.81
N ARG A 78 7.95 -12.22 16.54
CA ARG A 78 6.89 -12.66 15.63
C ARG A 78 6.37 -14.03 15.99
N ASP A 79 7.25 -14.99 16.27
CA ASP A 79 6.90 -16.35 16.70
C ASP A 79 6.17 -16.33 18.05
N TYR A 80 6.65 -15.50 18.96
CA TYR A 80 6.00 -15.30 20.26
C TYR A 80 4.59 -14.73 20.08
N VAL A 81 4.42 -13.65 19.32
CA VAL A 81 3.10 -13.06 19.10
C VAL A 81 2.16 -14.02 18.39
N ALA A 82 2.65 -14.81 17.44
CA ALA A 82 1.85 -15.85 16.78
C ALA A 82 1.33 -16.90 17.77
N SER A 83 2.09 -17.19 18.83
CA SER A 83 1.70 -18.16 19.86
C SER A 83 0.64 -17.64 20.83
N VAL A 84 0.74 -16.36 21.24
CA VAL A 84 -0.15 -15.73 22.25
C VAL A 84 -1.37 -15.04 21.63
N MET A 85 -1.29 -14.66 20.39
CA MET A 85 -2.35 -13.92 19.69
C MET A 85 -2.58 -14.49 18.27
N PRO A 86 -3.28 -15.63 18.15
CA PRO A 86 -3.64 -16.17 16.84
C PRO A 86 -4.41 -15.15 16.01
N GLY A 87 -4.03 -14.98 14.73
CA GLY A 87 -4.68 -14.02 13.82
C GLY A 87 -4.20 -12.56 13.95
N TRP A 88 -3.10 -12.33 14.65
CA TRP A 88 -2.50 -10.98 14.76
C TRP A 88 -2.20 -10.32 13.40
N SER A 89 -1.96 -11.12 12.35
CA SER A 89 -1.75 -10.61 10.98
C SER A 89 -2.99 -9.98 10.36
N ASP A 90 -4.19 -10.35 10.84
CA ASP A 90 -5.48 -9.97 10.26
C ASP A 90 -6.25 -8.93 11.11
N LEU A 91 -5.53 -8.24 11.99
CA LEU A 91 -6.13 -7.25 12.91
C LEU A 91 -6.75 -6.04 12.20
N CYS A 92 -6.34 -5.76 10.96
CA CYS A 92 -6.84 -4.61 10.22
C CYS A 92 -8.05 -4.95 9.34
N PRO A 93 -9.27 -4.46 9.67
CA PRO A 93 -10.46 -4.70 8.84
C PRO A 93 -10.37 -4.09 7.43
N GLY A 94 -9.43 -3.18 7.22
CA GLY A 94 -9.14 -2.58 5.92
C GLY A 94 -8.15 -3.39 5.07
N GLY A 95 -7.63 -4.51 5.59
CA GLY A 95 -6.64 -5.35 4.92
C GLY A 95 -5.21 -4.81 5.03
N GLY A 96 -4.94 -3.81 5.88
CA GLY A 96 -3.59 -3.29 6.10
C GLY A 96 -2.68 -4.35 6.74
N THR A 97 -1.46 -4.47 6.22
CA THR A 97 -0.43 -5.35 6.79
C THR A 97 -0.08 -4.88 8.20
N THR A 98 -0.04 -5.81 9.15
CA THR A 98 0.33 -5.52 10.55
C THR A 98 1.77 -5.94 10.82
N TYR A 99 2.46 -5.15 11.63
CA TYR A 99 3.87 -5.34 11.97
C TYR A 99 4.04 -5.33 13.48
N ILE A 100 4.92 -6.19 13.97
CA ILE A 100 5.38 -6.19 15.35
C ILE A 100 6.64 -5.37 15.42
N VAL A 101 6.66 -4.41 16.31
CA VAL A 101 7.78 -3.48 16.47
C VAL A 101 8.20 -3.45 17.94
N PRO A 102 9.48 -3.70 18.23
CA PRO A 102 10.02 -3.46 19.57
C PRO A 102 10.03 -1.95 19.85
N VAL A 103 9.70 -1.58 21.05
CA VAL A 103 9.79 -0.20 21.54
C VAL A 103 10.84 -0.17 22.64
N ASP A 104 11.90 0.60 22.38
CA ASP A 104 12.97 0.83 23.34
C ASP A 104 12.49 1.80 24.44
N ASN A 105 11.83 1.26 25.43
CA ASN A 105 11.48 1.95 26.65
C ASN A 105 12.07 1.17 27.84
N ASP A 106 11.99 1.71 29.01
CA ASP A 106 12.37 1.01 30.22
C ASP A 106 11.10 0.71 31.08
N PRO A 107 10.61 -0.54 31.11
CA PRO A 107 11.09 -1.74 30.41
C PRO A 107 10.73 -1.75 28.89
N PRO A 108 11.48 -2.46 28.04
CA PRO A 108 11.17 -2.62 26.63
C PRO A 108 9.90 -3.44 26.44
N TYR A 109 9.12 -3.12 25.41
CA TYR A 109 7.89 -3.85 25.10
C TYR A 109 7.66 -3.98 23.59
N LEU A 110 6.80 -4.94 23.22
CA LEU A 110 6.36 -5.12 21.85
C LEU A 110 5.07 -4.34 21.57
N THR A 111 4.98 -3.74 20.40
CA THR A 111 3.76 -3.10 19.92
C THR A 111 3.40 -3.57 18.54
N VAL A 112 2.12 -3.40 18.16
CA VAL A 112 1.62 -3.71 16.81
C VAL A 112 1.28 -2.43 16.09
N ILE A 113 1.73 -2.33 14.84
CA ILE A 113 1.48 -1.19 13.95
C ILE A 113 0.85 -1.69 12.67
N CYS A 114 -0.15 -0.98 12.16
CA CYS A 114 -0.71 -1.20 10.83
C CYS A 114 0.00 -0.30 9.81
N GLY A 115 0.53 -0.89 8.74
CA GLY A 115 1.22 -0.15 7.67
C GLY A 115 0.32 0.80 6.88
N MET A 116 -1.02 0.61 6.93
CA MET A 116 -1.99 1.48 6.25
C MET A 116 -2.55 2.58 7.16
N HIS A 117 -2.86 2.25 8.43
CA HIS A 117 -3.59 3.12 9.35
C HIS A 117 -2.75 3.58 10.55
N GLY A 118 -1.46 3.29 10.58
CA GLY A 118 -0.57 3.76 11.63
C GLY A 118 -0.46 5.30 11.66
N THR A 119 -0.21 5.85 12.84
CA THR A 119 -0.15 7.31 13.07
C THR A 119 1.15 7.92 12.54
N ASP A 120 2.26 7.20 12.65
CA ASP A 120 3.55 7.62 12.08
C ASP A 120 3.67 7.10 10.64
N LYS A 121 3.38 7.97 9.68
CA LYS A 121 3.43 7.64 8.25
C LYS A 121 4.81 7.23 7.80
N LYS A 122 5.85 7.88 8.28
CA LYS A 122 7.24 7.55 7.98
C LYS A 122 7.59 6.13 8.42
N GLN A 123 7.20 5.77 9.64
CA GLN A 123 7.40 4.42 10.16
C GLN A 123 6.58 3.39 9.37
N CYS A 124 5.32 3.69 9.05
CA CYS A 124 4.48 2.81 8.24
C CYS A 124 5.08 2.54 6.87
N THR A 125 5.51 3.59 6.16
CA THR A 125 6.16 3.46 4.85
C THR A 125 7.43 2.63 4.94
N ARG A 126 8.22 2.83 5.98
CA ARG A 126 9.44 2.08 6.21
C ARG A 126 9.17 0.59 6.45
N LEU A 127 8.19 0.25 7.28
CA LEU A 127 7.80 -1.13 7.54
C LEU A 127 7.23 -1.81 6.29
N ASN A 128 6.39 -1.09 5.54
CA ASN A 128 5.89 -1.57 4.25
C ASN A 128 7.04 -1.82 3.26
N ALA A 129 7.98 -0.90 3.18
CA ALA A 129 9.14 -1.01 2.30
C ALA A 129 9.99 -2.24 2.64
N ASP A 130 10.29 -2.46 3.91
CA ASP A 130 11.07 -3.61 4.36
C ASP A 130 10.36 -4.94 4.09
N TYR A 131 9.05 -4.98 4.31
CA TYR A 131 8.22 -6.15 4.04
C TYR A 131 8.20 -6.50 2.54
N VAL A 132 8.05 -5.52 1.66
CA VAL A 132 8.08 -5.70 0.21
C VAL A 132 9.46 -6.13 -0.24
N LEU A 133 10.53 -5.49 0.24
CA LEU A 133 11.90 -5.84 -0.10
C LEU A 133 12.23 -7.30 0.24
N ARG A 134 11.79 -7.78 1.40
CA ARG A 134 11.96 -9.20 1.78
C ARG A 134 11.29 -10.15 0.80
N GLN A 135 10.04 -9.90 0.44
CA GLN A 135 9.30 -10.74 -0.52
C GLN A 135 9.96 -10.73 -1.91
N LEU A 136 10.38 -9.55 -2.40
CA LEU A 136 11.04 -9.46 -3.69
C LEU A 136 12.37 -10.23 -3.70
N ARG A 137 13.12 -10.22 -2.61
CA ARG A 137 14.36 -11.02 -2.47
C ARG A 137 14.08 -12.51 -2.49
N GLU A 138 13.06 -12.96 -1.78
CA GLU A 138 12.68 -14.38 -1.75
C GLU A 138 12.20 -14.84 -3.14
N ASN A 139 11.37 -14.05 -3.80
CA ASN A 139 10.88 -14.37 -5.14
C ASN A 139 12.00 -14.39 -6.17
N LEU A 140 12.95 -13.46 -6.08
CA LEU A 140 14.10 -13.43 -6.97
C LEU A 140 15.00 -14.65 -6.74
N LYS A 141 15.26 -14.99 -5.47
CA LYS A 141 16.03 -16.19 -5.13
C LYS A 141 15.36 -17.44 -5.69
N THR A 142 14.05 -17.60 -5.49
CA THR A 142 13.27 -18.73 -6.01
C THR A 142 13.34 -18.80 -7.54
N ALA A 143 13.24 -17.66 -8.24
CA ALA A 143 13.35 -17.62 -9.69
C ALA A 143 14.72 -18.07 -10.16
N ARG A 144 15.78 -17.64 -9.51
CA ARG A 144 17.16 -18.04 -9.82
C ARG A 144 17.41 -19.53 -9.55
N ASP A 145 16.94 -20.04 -8.43
CA ASP A 145 17.04 -21.46 -8.09
C ASP A 145 16.32 -22.34 -9.14
N ASN A 146 15.28 -21.78 -9.80
CA ASN A 146 14.56 -22.38 -10.91
C ASN A 146 15.20 -22.10 -12.29
N GLY A 147 16.40 -21.50 -12.35
CA GLY A 147 17.14 -21.23 -13.58
C GLY A 147 16.73 -19.95 -14.33
N THR A 148 15.95 -19.06 -13.69
CA THR A 148 15.57 -17.76 -14.27
C THR A 148 16.32 -16.65 -13.54
N GLU A 149 17.32 -16.06 -14.19
CA GLU A 149 18.16 -15.02 -13.57
C GLU A 149 17.37 -13.72 -13.37
N TYR A 150 16.58 -13.31 -14.39
CA TYR A 150 15.76 -12.11 -14.36
C TYR A 150 14.34 -12.43 -14.83
N PRO A 151 13.41 -12.78 -13.94
CA PRO A 151 12.02 -13.03 -14.31
C PRO A 151 11.37 -11.75 -14.83
N GLU A 152 10.45 -11.87 -15.77
CA GLU A 152 9.73 -10.71 -16.34
C GLU A 152 8.85 -10.01 -15.30
N THR A 153 8.40 -10.75 -14.29
CA THR A 153 7.51 -10.25 -13.25
C THR A 153 7.94 -10.80 -11.88
N LEU A 154 7.99 -9.91 -10.91
CA LEU A 154 8.11 -10.23 -9.48
C LEU A 154 6.82 -9.84 -8.78
N THR A 155 6.23 -10.76 -8.04
CA THR A 155 5.00 -10.48 -7.28
C THR A 155 5.31 -10.23 -5.81
N TYR A 156 4.50 -9.40 -5.17
CA TYR A 156 4.53 -9.22 -3.72
C TYR A 156 3.13 -8.88 -3.22
N PHE A 157 2.89 -9.16 -1.95
CA PHE A 157 1.64 -8.87 -1.27
C PHE A 157 1.83 -7.70 -0.31
N LEU A 158 0.92 -6.72 -0.36
CA LEU A 158 0.93 -5.59 0.56
C LEU A 158 -0.49 -5.04 0.74
N ASN A 159 -0.86 -4.80 2.00
CA ASN A 159 -2.14 -4.18 2.35
C ASN A 159 -3.35 -4.85 1.68
N GLY A 160 -3.42 -6.19 1.79
CA GLY A 160 -4.53 -6.97 1.26
C GLY A 160 -4.54 -7.14 -0.27
N LYS A 161 -3.52 -6.66 -0.97
CA LYS A 161 -3.44 -6.73 -2.44
C LYS A 161 -2.15 -7.39 -2.90
N THR A 162 -2.27 -8.26 -3.90
CA THR A 162 -1.13 -8.75 -4.68
C THR A 162 -0.80 -7.72 -5.74
N ARG A 163 0.48 -7.40 -5.88
CA ARG A 163 1.01 -6.44 -6.85
C ARG A 163 2.11 -7.09 -7.67
N GLU A 164 2.34 -6.54 -8.86
CA GLU A 164 3.35 -7.01 -9.80
C GLU A 164 4.37 -5.92 -10.06
N ALA A 165 5.64 -6.24 -9.85
CA ALA A 165 6.76 -5.47 -10.34
C ALA A 165 7.23 -6.08 -11.66
N ILE A 166 7.16 -5.32 -12.76
CA ILE A 166 7.53 -5.75 -14.10
C ILE A 166 8.95 -5.34 -14.44
N LEU A 167 9.66 -6.20 -15.15
CA LEU A 167 10.98 -5.91 -15.67
C LEU A 167 10.86 -4.85 -16.78
N VAL A 168 11.45 -3.69 -16.57
CA VAL A 168 11.45 -2.60 -17.54
C VAL A 168 12.72 -2.65 -18.39
N HIS A 169 13.82 -3.12 -17.78
CA HIS A 169 15.11 -3.11 -18.45
C HIS A 169 16.10 -4.07 -17.79
N SER A 170 16.90 -4.76 -18.62
CA SER A 170 17.92 -5.74 -18.18
C SER A 170 19.27 -5.57 -18.88
N SER A 171 19.62 -4.39 -19.39
CA SER A 171 20.89 -4.16 -20.10
C SER A 171 21.86 -3.26 -19.33
N PRO A 172 23.17 -3.38 -19.58
CA PRO A 172 24.16 -2.52 -18.95
C PRO A 172 23.96 -1.05 -19.31
N GLY A 173 23.95 -0.18 -18.31
CA GLY A 173 24.17 1.26 -18.47
C GLY A 173 23.02 2.12 -18.98
N VAL A 174 21.78 1.62 -19.11
CA VAL A 174 20.66 2.46 -19.58
C VAL A 174 19.81 2.97 -18.43
N ARG A 175 19.72 4.30 -18.34
CA ARG A 175 18.78 5.00 -17.44
C ARG A 175 17.42 5.10 -18.11
N ARG A 176 16.35 4.68 -17.44
CA ARG A 176 14.98 5.00 -17.83
C ARG A 176 14.15 5.41 -16.61
N GLY A 177 13.35 6.47 -16.79
CA GLY A 177 12.33 6.92 -15.85
C GLY A 177 12.86 7.72 -14.66
N THR A 178 12.00 7.90 -13.67
CA THR A 178 12.23 8.68 -12.45
C THR A 178 13.30 8.10 -11.50
N ALA A 179 13.87 6.97 -11.82
CA ALA A 179 15.06 6.41 -11.16
C ALA A 179 16.37 7.17 -11.51
N SER A 180 16.27 8.40 -11.97
CA SER A 180 17.41 9.23 -12.38
C SER A 180 18.43 9.53 -11.26
N THR A 181 18.08 9.29 -10.01
CA THR A 181 18.97 9.45 -8.86
C THR A 181 19.74 8.18 -8.49
N LEU A 182 19.38 7.04 -9.04
CA LEU A 182 20.08 5.78 -8.79
C LEU A 182 21.19 5.63 -9.81
N ASP A 183 22.44 5.64 -9.36
CA ASP A 183 23.61 5.46 -10.21
C ASP A 183 23.70 4.00 -10.65
N MET A 184 23.20 3.71 -11.86
CA MET A 184 23.13 2.37 -12.42
C MET A 184 24.39 2.06 -13.23
N LYS A 185 25.52 1.91 -12.57
CA LYS A 185 26.75 1.42 -13.19
C LYS A 185 26.77 -0.09 -13.21
N GLY A 186 26.79 -0.67 -14.39
CA GLY A 186 26.91 -2.11 -14.61
C GLY A 186 25.66 -2.76 -15.19
N SER A 187 25.65 -4.09 -15.27
CA SER A 187 24.51 -4.89 -15.69
C SER A 187 23.46 -4.90 -14.57
N VAL A 188 22.32 -4.28 -14.82
CA VAL A 188 21.25 -4.12 -13.83
C VAL A 188 19.92 -4.47 -14.45
N ALA A 189 19.14 -5.31 -13.78
CA ALA A 189 17.71 -5.43 -14.05
C ALA A 189 16.97 -4.38 -13.23
N PHE A 190 16.05 -3.69 -13.87
CA PHE A 190 15.21 -2.68 -13.24
C PHE A 190 13.74 -3.10 -13.31
N TYR A 191 13.10 -3.17 -12.16
CA TYR A 191 11.69 -3.49 -12.03
C TYR A 191 10.91 -2.26 -11.56
N THR A 192 9.71 -2.10 -12.09
CA THR A 192 8.76 -1.09 -11.63
C THR A 192 7.38 -1.70 -11.45
N VAL A 193 6.59 -1.19 -10.52
CA VAL A 193 5.22 -1.66 -10.33
C VAL A 193 4.36 -1.18 -11.48
N ARG A 194 3.57 -2.09 -12.05
CA ARG A 194 2.58 -1.77 -13.07
C ARG A 194 1.57 -0.78 -12.48
N GLY A 195 1.27 0.30 -13.20
CA GLY A 195 0.39 1.36 -12.74
C GLY A 195 1.03 2.34 -11.76
N ALA A 196 2.34 2.24 -11.46
CA ALA A 196 3.04 3.24 -10.66
C ALA A 196 3.02 4.59 -11.40
N GLY A 197 2.21 5.52 -10.91
CA GLY A 197 1.95 6.82 -11.54
C GLY A 197 0.48 7.08 -11.85
N GLU A 198 -0.37 6.08 -11.79
CA GLU A 198 -1.82 6.27 -11.82
C GLU A 198 -2.36 6.59 -10.42
N SER A 199 -3.40 7.42 -10.39
CA SER A 199 -3.90 8.10 -9.18
C SER A 199 -4.46 7.22 -8.06
N ASP A 200 -4.63 5.93 -8.29
CA ASP A 200 -5.30 5.04 -7.32
C ASP A 200 -4.37 4.41 -6.29
N ASP A 201 -3.06 4.41 -6.54
CA ASP A 201 -2.06 3.92 -5.60
C ASP A 201 -0.90 4.92 -5.58
N LEU A 202 -0.92 5.76 -4.60
CA LEU A 202 0.09 6.79 -4.30
C LEU A 202 1.48 6.20 -4.00
N ALA A 203 1.54 4.88 -3.88
CA ALA A 203 2.80 4.17 -3.69
C ALA A 203 3.52 3.94 -5.02
N ARG A 204 4.76 4.36 -5.09
CA ARG A 204 5.67 4.12 -6.21
C ARG A 204 6.75 3.16 -5.76
N TYR A 205 6.97 2.13 -6.57
CA TYR A 205 7.94 1.09 -6.25
C TYR A 205 8.93 0.94 -7.40
N GLY A 206 10.19 0.94 -7.08
CA GLY A 206 11.27 0.65 -8.02
C GLY A 206 12.30 -0.26 -7.37
N THR A 207 12.79 -1.21 -8.12
CA THR A 207 13.80 -2.15 -7.67
C THR A 207 14.88 -2.27 -8.73
N ASN A 208 16.12 -2.06 -8.33
CA ASN A 208 17.29 -2.33 -9.15
C ASN A 208 17.94 -3.61 -8.66
N LEU A 209 18.26 -4.50 -9.60
CA LEU A 209 18.93 -5.77 -9.34
C LEU A 209 20.30 -5.75 -10.01
N LYS A 210 21.34 -6.15 -9.28
CA LYS A 210 22.68 -6.35 -9.79
C LYS A 210 23.15 -7.73 -9.38
N ASP A 211 23.75 -8.45 -10.32
CA ASP A 211 24.30 -9.80 -10.09
C ASP A 211 23.27 -10.76 -9.44
N GLY A 212 21.98 -10.55 -9.77
CA GLY A 212 20.88 -11.32 -9.19
C GLY A 212 20.55 -10.98 -7.75
N GLU A 213 21.09 -9.90 -7.20
CA GLU A 213 20.74 -9.37 -5.88
C GLU A 213 20.14 -7.99 -5.99
N ILE A 214 19.25 -7.65 -5.04
CA ILE A 214 18.71 -6.30 -4.96
C ILE A 214 19.78 -5.40 -4.38
N SER A 215 20.31 -4.49 -5.18
CA SER A 215 21.31 -3.52 -4.77
C SER A 215 20.71 -2.19 -4.30
N HIS A 216 19.61 -1.79 -4.91
CA HIS A 216 18.86 -0.58 -4.59
C HIS A 216 17.37 -0.91 -4.59
N PHE A 217 16.66 -0.37 -3.62
CA PHE A 217 15.22 -0.47 -3.54
C PHE A 217 14.65 0.89 -3.14
N TRP A 218 13.63 1.29 -3.84
CA TRP A 218 12.93 2.54 -3.62
C TRP A 218 11.45 2.27 -3.48
N PHE A 219 10.86 2.79 -2.41
CA PHE A 219 9.47 2.61 -2.07
C PHE A 219 8.92 3.95 -1.59
N ALA A 220 7.89 4.46 -2.23
CA ALA A 220 7.27 5.72 -1.87
C ALA A 220 5.76 5.56 -1.70
N ASP A 221 5.22 6.26 -0.73
CA ASP A 221 3.79 6.53 -0.58
C ASP A 221 3.49 8.03 -0.79
N GLU A 222 2.36 8.51 -0.28
CA GLU A 222 1.95 9.90 -0.43
C GLU A 222 2.94 10.91 0.15
N ASP A 223 3.48 10.60 1.32
CA ASP A 223 4.14 11.55 2.19
C ASP A 223 5.62 11.27 2.39
N TYR A 224 6.07 10.04 2.11
CA TYR A 224 7.41 9.60 2.43
C TYR A 224 7.99 8.62 1.42
N CYS A 225 9.28 8.74 1.16
CA CYS A 225 10.07 7.81 0.35
C CYS A 225 11.10 7.10 1.22
N ALA A 226 11.05 5.78 1.27
CA ALA A 226 12.07 4.93 1.87
C ALA A 226 13.01 4.41 0.79
N ILE A 227 14.30 4.59 0.96
CA ILE A 227 15.34 4.16 0.03
C ILE A 227 16.25 3.18 0.76
N TRP A 228 16.47 2.03 0.16
CA TRP A 228 17.40 1.05 0.66
C TRP A 228 18.58 0.88 -0.31
N HIS A 229 19.78 0.74 0.24
CA HIS A 229 21.00 0.52 -0.51
C HIS A 229 21.86 -0.53 0.17
N THR A 230 22.47 -1.43 -0.60
CA THR A 230 23.30 -2.54 -0.07
C THR A 230 24.44 -2.06 0.82
N SER A 231 25.06 -0.91 0.50
CA SER A 231 26.20 -0.38 1.25
C SER A 231 25.81 0.50 2.44
N GLY A 232 24.60 1.06 2.47
CA GLY A 232 24.20 2.07 3.45
C GLY A 232 22.95 1.72 4.25
N GLY A 233 22.29 0.60 3.93
CA GLY A 233 21.01 0.26 4.55
C GLY A 233 19.88 1.23 4.14
N TRP A 234 19.01 1.53 5.08
CA TRP A 234 17.85 2.39 4.83
C TRP A 234 18.16 3.87 5.03
N SER A 235 17.70 4.67 4.11
CA SER A 235 17.56 6.12 4.22
C SER A 235 16.15 6.51 3.77
N GLY A 236 15.78 7.79 3.93
CA GLY A 236 14.52 8.26 3.43
C GLY A 236 14.39 9.78 3.53
N ASP A 237 13.59 10.34 2.64
CA ASP A 237 13.26 11.74 2.56
C ASP A 237 11.77 11.98 2.64
N SER A 238 11.37 13.17 3.09
CA SER A 238 10.00 13.63 2.96
C SER A 238 9.68 13.83 1.47
N TRP A 239 8.59 13.22 1.03
CA TRP A 239 8.10 13.40 -0.32
C TRP A 239 7.23 14.65 -0.36
N SER A 240 7.73 15.73 -0.92
CA SER A 240 6.90 16.88 -1.26
C SER A 240 6.34 16.71 -2.67
N ARG A 241 5.03 16.77 -2.81
CA ARG A 241 4.33 16.92 -4.09
C ARG A 241 4.50 18.32 -4.65
#